data_e048a84ef6a71a2309afd0af469782b3
#
_entry.id   e048a84ef6a71a2309afd0af469782b3
#
_cell.length_a   1.000
_cell.length_b   1.000
_cell.length_c   1.000
_cell.angle_alpha   90.00
_cell.angle_beta   90.00
_cell.angle_gamma   90.00
#
_symmetry.space_group_name_H-M   'P 1'
#
loop_
_entity.id
_entity.type
_entity.pdbx_description
1 polymer ?
#
loop_
_entity_poly.entity_id
_entity_poly.type
_entity_poly.pdbx_seq_one_letter_code
_entity_poly.pdbx_strand_id
1 'polypeptide(L)'
;VEGPLPCALSLGPVTAVANGAGEWRSWRAAAREALYGPRGFYRRPEGPAGHFRTSVHVSALFARAVARLLCRVDAALGRPARLDFVDMAAGRGELVTGVLAALPADVAARTRAYAVEIAARPEGLDHRIEWLPEPPRPVTGLLFANEWLDNVPVEVAQTDAA
;
A
#
# COMPACT_ATOMS: atom_id res chain seq x y z
N VAL A 1 5.00 -36.49 -10.58
CA VAL A 1 3.73 -36.72 -11.28
C VAL A 1 2.89 -35.48 -11.04
N GLU A 2 3.03 -34.50 -11.93
CA GLU A 2 2.18 -33.29 -11.93
C GLU A 2 0.89 -33.67 -12.66
N GLY A 3 -0.20 -33.71 -11.89
CA GLY A 3 -1.55 -33.76 -12.45
C GLY A 3 -1.96 -32.36 -12.91
N PRO A 4 -2.76 -32.22 -13.97
CA PRO A 4 -3.24 -30.92 -14.41
C PRO A 4 -4.12 -30.30 -13.33
N LEU A 5 -3.88 -29.02 -13.04
CA LEU A 5 -4.75 -28.21 -12.18
C LEU A 5 -6.14 -28.10 -12.83
N PRO A 6 -7.20 -28.61 -12.21
CA PRO A 6 -8.55 -28.38 -12.72
C PRO A 6 -9.03 -27.05 -12.13
N CYS A 7 -9.01 -26.00 -12.89
CA CYS A 7 -9.86 -24.86 -12.54
C CYS A 7 -10.24 -24.06 -13.78
N ALA A 8 -11.34 -24.45 -14.40
CA ALA A 8 -12.09 -23.50 -15.18
C ALA A 8 -12.74 -22.52 -14.18
N LEU A 9 -12.16 -21.32 -14.05
CA LEU A 9 -12.77 -20.23 -13.30
C LEU A 9 -14.01 -19.79 -14.08
N SER A 10 -15.18 -20.18 -13.60
CA SER A 10 -16.44 -19.65 -14.12
C SER A 10 -16.62 -18.23 -13.56
N LEU A 11 -16.61 -17.23 -14.44
CA LEU A 11 -16.96 -15.87 -14.09
C LEU A 11 -18.50 -15.75 -14.00
N GLY A 12 -19.08 -16.33 -12.96
CA GLY A 12 -20.52 -16.25 -12.68
C GLY A 12 -20.95 -14.84 -12.20
N PRO A 13 -22.25 -14.64 -11.95
CA PRO A 13 -22.81 -13.33 -11.55
C PRO A 13 -22.24 -12.75 -10.26
N VAL A 14 -21.56 -13.56 -9.43
CA VAL A 14 -20.90 -13.12 -8.19
C VAL A 14 -19.67 -12.25 -8.46
N THR A 15 -19.11 -12.31 -9.66
CA THR A 15 -17.91 -11.56 -10.06
C THR A 15 -18.23 -10.21 -10.69
N ALA A 16 -19.52 -9.84 -10.75
CA ALA A 16 -19.97 -8.62 -11.38
C ALA A 16 -20.99 -7.87 -10.50
N VAL A 17 -21.07 -6.57 -10.70
CA VAL A 17 -22.04 -5.68 -10.07
C VAL A 17 -22.80 -4.88 -11.13
N ALA A 18 -24.13 -4.75 -10.96
CA ALA A 18 -24.92 -3.91 -11.85
C ALA A 18 -24.71 -2.42 -11.54
N ASN A 19 -24.50 -1.59 -12.56
CA ASN A 19 -24.56 -0.15 -12.40
C ASN A 19 -26.03 0.32 -12.29
N GLY A 20 -26.23 1.61 -12.02
CA GLY A 20 -27.58 2.20 -11.92
C GLY A 20 -28.42 2.14 -13.21
N ALA A 21 -27.82 1.79 -14.35
CA ALA A 21 -28.49 1.57 -15.62
C ALA A 21 -28.76 0.08 -15.91
N GLY A 22 -28.46 -0.82 -14.97
CA GLY A 22 -28.65 -2.27 -15.13
C GLY A 22 -27.56 -2.98 -15.93
N GLU A 23 -26.48 -2.31 -16.31
CA GLU A 23 -25.36 -2.95 -16.99
C GLU A 23 -24.41 -3.64 -15.99
N TRP A 24 -24.01 -4.85 -16.32
CA TRP A 24 -23.10 -5.62 -15.49
C TRP A 24 -21.63 -5.24 -15.75
N ARG A 25 -20.89 -5.02 -14.68
CA ARG A 25 -19.45 -4.76 -14.70
C ARG A 25 -18.72 -5.72 -13.79
N SER A 26 -17.45 -6.05 -14.11
CA SER A 26 -16.64 -6.79 -13.16
C SER A 26 -16.40 -5.99 -11.86
N TRP A 27 -16.19 -6.69 -10.76
CA TRP A 27 -15.86 -6.06 -9.48
C TRP A 27 -14.66 -5.14 -9.59
N ARG A 28 -13.64 -5.56 -10.33
CA ARG A 28 -12.45 -4.75 -10.59
C ARG A 28 -12.79 -3.44 -11.30
N ALA A 29 -13.61 -3.50 -12.33
CA ALA A 29 -14.01 -2.29 -13.06
C ALA A 29 -14.83 -1.35 -12.19
N ALA A 30 -15.77 -1.89 -11.40
CA ALA A 30 -16.59 -1.12 -10.48
C ALA A 30 -15.78 -0.49 -9.35
N ALA A 31 -14.87 -1.25 -8.74
CA ALA A 31 -13.96 -0.75 -7.69
C ALA A 31 -13.03 0.34 -8.25
N ARG A 32 -12.45 0.14 -9.44
CA ARG A 32 -11.60 1.14 -10.08
C ARG A 32 -12.35 2.45 -10.30
N GLU A 33 -13.57 2.39 -10.79
CA GLU A 33 -14.39 3.59 -11.03
C GLU A 33 -14.74 4.28 -9.71
N ALA A 34 -15.16 3.51 -8.69
CA ALA A 34 -15.55 4.04 -7.39
C ALA A 34 -14.39 4.70 -6.63
N LEU A 35 -13.19 4.12 -6.72
CA LEU A 35 -12.00 4.61 -6.00
C LEU A 35 -11.25 5.68 -6.80
N TYR A 36 -11.04 5.46 -8.09
CA TYR A 36 -10.09 6.22 -8.91
C TYR A 36 -10.70 6.88 -10.14
N GLY A 37 -12.00 6.69 -10.43
CA GLY A 37 -12.70 7.35 -11.52
C GLY A 37 -12.74 8.88 -11.36
N PRO A 38 -13.27 9.63 -12.33
CA PRO A 38 -13.30 11.11 -12.28
C PRO A 38 -13.97 11.68 -11.03
N ARG A 39 -14.93 10.96 -10.45
CA ARG A 39 -15.62 11.28 -9.19
C ARG A 39 -15.27 10.30 -8.08
N GLY A 40 -14.20 9.54 -8.26
CA GLY A 40 -13.76 8.49 -7.35
C GLY A 40 -13.33 9.04 -5.99
N PHE A 41 -13.40 8.16 -4.98
CA PHE A 41 -13.13 8.51 -3.59
C PHE A 41 -11.78 9.22 -3.40
N TYR A 42 -10.70 8.69 -4.01
CA TYR A 42 -9.34 9.23 -3.88
C TYR A 42 -9.09 10.51 -4.69
N ARG A 43 -10.06 10.96 -5.50
CA ARG A 43 -9.97 12.22 -6.26
C ARG A 43 -10.76 13.37 -5.62
N ARG A 44 -11.42 13.11 -4.51
CA ARG A 44 -12.17 14.14 -3.79
C ARG A 44 -11.22 15.08 -3.06
N PRO A 45 -11.53 16.39 -2.98
CA PRO A 45 -10.66 17.39 -2.33
C PRO A 45 -10.36 17.08 -0.86
N GLU A 46 -11.35 16.55 -0.12
CA GLU A 46 -11.23 16.17 1.28
C GLU A 46 -10.31 14.98 1.52
N GLY A 47 -10.15 14.12 0.49
CA GLY A 47 -9.32 12.92 0.55
C GLY A 47 -9.72 11.93 1.67
N PRO A 48 -8.95 10.83 1.84
CA PRO A 48 -9.24 9.84 2.89
C PRO A 48 -9.21 10.41 4.30
N ALA A 49 -8.34 11.38 4.58
CA ALA A 49 -8.21 12.00 5.90
C ALA A 49 -9.48 12.75 6.36
N GLY A 50 -10.34 13.15 5.43
CA GLY A 50 -11.65 13.75 5.75
C GLY A 50 -12.69 12.73 6.23
N HIS A 51 -12.45 11.44 6.01
CA HIS A 51 -13.41 10.36 6.27
C HIS A 51 -12.90 9.35 7.29
N PHE A 52 -11.59 9.11 7.36
CA PHE A 52 -11.00 8.07 8.19
C PHE A 52 -9.84 8.59 9.03
N ARG A 53 -9.73 8.08 10.25
CA ARG A 53 -8.53 8.17 11.07
C ARG A 53 -7.74 6.86 10.88
N THR A 54 -6.72 6.90 10.05
CA THR A 54 -5.83 5.75 9.87
C THR A 54 -4.87 5.61 11.06
N SER A 55 -4.26 4.44 11.21
CA SER A 55 -3.34 4.13 12.32
C SER A 55 -2.23 5.15 12.49
N VAL A 56 -1.74 5.73 11.40
CA VAL A 56 -0.66 6.74 11.39
C VAL A 56 -1.09 8.09 12.00
N HIS A 57 -2.39 8.42 11.91
CA HIS A 57 -2.95 9.66 12.46
C HIS A 57 -3.35 9.53 13.94
N VAL A 58 -3.51 8.29 14.44
CA VAL A 58 -3.98 8.06 15.80
C VAL A 58 -2.87 8.22 16.81
N SER A 59 -1.64 7.75 16.51
CA SER A 59 -0.55 7.77 17.48
C SER A 59 0.82 7.59 16.83
N ALA A 60 1.81 8.33 17.33
CA ALA A 60 3.21 8.11 17.05
C ALA A 60 3.71 6.70 17.46
N LEU A 61 2.94 5.97 18.27
CA LEU A 61 3.27 4.59 18.67
C LEU A 61 3.27 3.64 17.50
N PHE A 62 2.38 3.87 16.51
CA PHE A 62 2.35 3.03 15.30
C PHE A 62 3.65 3.14 14.51
N ALA A 63 4.10 4.36 14.21
CA ALA A 63 5.36 4.58 13.52
C ALA A 63 6.57 4.03 14.30
N ARG A 64 6.55 4.15 15.64
CA ARG A 64 7.57 3.54 16.52
C ARG A 64 7.55 2.00 16.44
N ALA A 65 6.37 1.38 16.36
CA ALA A 65 6.27 -0.07 16.22
C ALA A 65 6.85 -0.54 14.88
N VAL A 66 6.56 0.17 13.79
CA VAL A 66 7.13 -0.12 12.46
C VAL A 66 8.64 0.12 12.44
N ALA A 67 9.14 1.19 13.07
CA ALA A 67 10.57 1.43 13.22
C ALA A 67 11.27 0.29 13.97
N ARG A 68 10.66 -0.23 15.04
CA ARG A 68 11.17 -1.42 15.77
C ARG A 68 11.17 -2.67 14.88
N LEU A 69 10.14 -2.85 14.04
CA LEU A 69 10.12 -3.95 13.06
C LEU A 69 11.27 -3.81 12.07
N LEU A 70 11.51 -2.61 11.54
CA LEU A 70 12.62 -2.35 10.63
C LEU A 70 13.97 -2.65 11.28
N CYS A 71 14.17 -2.28 12.55
CA CYS A 71 15.39 -2.63 13.30
C CYS A 71 15.56 -4.16 13.46
N ARG A 72 14.48 -4.90 13.63
CA ARG A 72 14.53 -6.39 13.66
C ARG A 72 14.90 -6.97 12.32
N VAL A 73 14.35 -6.41 11.22
CA VAL A 73 14.72 -6.80 9.85
C VAL A 73 16.19 -6.49 9.58
N ASP A 74 16.66 -5.31 9.97
CA ASP A 74 18.09 -4.93 9.88
C ASP A 74 19.01 -5.94 10.56
N ALA A 75 18.68 -6.32 11.79
CA ALA A 75 19.43 -7.32 12.52
C ALA A 75 19.40 -8.70 11.85
N ALA A 76 18.24 -9.13 11.35
CA ALA A 76 18.08 -10.41 10.66
C ALA A 76 18.84 -10.47 9.32
N LEU A 77 18.99 -9.32 8.66
CA LEU A 77 19.78 -9.18 7.43
C LEU A 77 21.29 -9.00 7.68
N GLY A 78 21.73 -9.06 8.95
CA GLY A 78 23.13 -8.89 9.29
C GLY A 78 23.63 -7.44 9.25
N ARG A 79 22.73 -6.47 9.42
CA ARG A 79 23.03 -5.02 9.42
C ARG A 79 23.71 -4.56 8.13
N PRO A 80 23.06 -4.64 7.00
CA PRO A 80 23.64 -4.27 5.70
C PRO A 80 24.07 -2.79 5.71
N ALA A 81 25.05 -2.45 4.88
CA ALA A 81 25.50 -1.07 4.71
C ALA A 81 24.41 -0.13 4.20
N ARG A 82 23.37 -0.68 3.58
CA ARG A 82 22.18 0.01 3.10
C ARG A 82 20.96 -0.80 3.48
N LEU A 83 20.00 -0.13 4.10
CA LEU A 83 18.70 -0.69 4.49
C LEU A 83 17.59 0.08 3.79
N ASP A 84 16.66 -0.62 3.13
CA ASP A 84 15.54 0.01 2.45
C ASP A 84 14.28 -0.07 3.33
N PHE A 85 13.58 1.05 3.48
CA PHE A 85 12.24 1.10 4.02
C PHE A 85 11.30 1.63 2.93
N VAL A 86 10.34 0.81 2.52
CA VAL A 86 9.38 1.13 1.46
C VAL A 86 7.98 1.18 2.07
N ASP A 87 7.36 2.36 2.06
CA ASP A 87 5.99 2.59 2.50
C ASP A 87 5.07 2.58 1.27
N MET A 88 4.22 1.55 1.16
CA MET A 88 3.31 1.36 0.03
C MET A 88 1.99 2.10 0.28
N ALA A 89 1.51 2.85 -0.70
CA ALA A 89 0.36 3.75 -0.58
C ALA A 89 0.58 4.75 0.56
N ALA A 90 1.68 5.48 0.47
CA ALA A 90 2.21 6.29 1.57
C ALA A 90 1.34 7.51 1.94
N GLY A 91 0.26 7.77 1.21
CA GLY A 91 -0.64 8.90 1.46
C GLY A 91 0.07 10.24 1.36
N ARG A 92 0.31 10.89 2.48
CA ARG A 92 1.09 12.14 2.55
C ARG A 92 2.49 11.94 3.14
N GLY A 93 2.90 10.68 3.35
CA GLY A 93 4.20 10.33 3.90
C GLY A 93 4.29 10.37 5.42
N GLU A 94 3.14 10.32 6.13
CA GLU A 94 3.11 10.40 7.59
C GLU A 94 3.84 9.23 8.23
N LEU A 95 3.59 8.00 7.74
CA LEU A 95 4.22 6.81 8.31
C LEU A 95 5.73 6.82 8.08
N VAL A 96 6.17 7.01 6.84
CA VAL A 96 7.61 7.00 6.52
C VAL A 96 8.35 8.09 7.28
N THR A 97 7.75 9.28 7.44
CA THR A 97 8.30 10.39 8.26
C THR A 97 8.42 9.99 9.72
N GLY A 98 7.36 9.42 10.29
CA GLY A 98 7.34 8.97 11.68
C GLY A 98 8.31 7.83 11.95
N VAL A 99 8.48 6.89 11.02
CA VAL A 99 9.46 5.80 11.11
C VAL A 99 10.86 6.36 11.13
N LEU A 100 11.24 7.24 10.18
CA LEU A 100 12.57 7.85 10.15
C LEU A 100 12.89 8.62 11.42
N ALA A 101 11.91 9.33 11.99
CA ALA A 101 12.08 10.06 13.25
C ALA A 101 12.26 9.14 14.48
N ALA A 102 11.78 7.90 14.40
CA ALA A 102 11.81 6.94 15.49
C ALA A 102 13.00 5.97 15.44
N LEU A 103 13.75 5.93 14.33
CA LEU A 103 14.91 5.05 14.18
C LEU A 103 16.10 5.51 15.05
N PRO A 104 16.89 4.56 15.59
CA PRO A 104 18.22 4.87 16.13
C PRO A 104 19.12 5.53 15.07
N ALA A 105 19.99 6.43 15.49
CA ALA A 105 20.79 7.24 14.57
C ALA A 105 21.66 6.41 13.60
N ASP A 106 22.24 5.31 14.07
CA ASP A 106 23.06 4.40 13.28
C ASP A 106 22.25 3.65 12.21
N VAL A 107 21.01 3.28 12.52
CA VAL A 107 20.08 2.66 11.56
C VAL A 107 19.58 3.71 10.58
N ALA A 108 19.15 4.87 11.06
CA ALA A 108 18.66 5.97 10.22
C ALA A 108 19.71 6.42 9.18
N ALA A 109 20.99 6.46 9.56
CA ALA A 109 22.09 6.85 8.67
C ALA A 109 22.27 5.88 7.47
N ARG A 110 21.85 4.63 7.59
CA ARG A 110 21.92 3.60 6.56
C ARG A 110 20.59 3.37 5.83
N THR A 111 19.51 3.97 6.35
CA THR A 111 18.17 3.75 5.81
C THR A 111 17.91 4.65 4.60
N ARG A 112 17.49 4.05 3.50
CA ARG A 112 16.87 4.74 2.38
C ARG A 112 15.36 4.58 2.53
N ALA A 113 14.67 5.70 2.55
CA ALA A 113 13.23 5.75 2.76
C ALA A 113 12.51 6.06 1.44
N TYR A 114 11.56 5.22 1.09
CA TYR A 114 10.76 5.34 -0.10
C TYR A 114 9.29 5.44 0.27
N ALA A 115 8.62 6.44 -0.27
CA ALA A 115 7.19 6.57 -0.26
C ALA A 115 6.66 6.22 -1.65
N VAL A 116 5.90 5.15 -1.77
CA VAL A 116 5.28 4.73 -3.03
C VAL A 116 3.84 5.21 -3.05
N GLU A 117 3.55 6.16 -3.93
CA GLU A 117 2.24 6.79 -4.00
C GLU A 117 1.97 7.32 -5.41
N ILE A 118 0.71 7.20 -5.87
CA ILE A 118 0.27 7.70 -7.18
C ILE A 118 -0.04 9.20 -7.19
N ALA A 119 -0.32 9.77 -6.02
CA ALA A 119 -0.53 11.20 -5.86
C ALA A 119 0.80 11.98 -5.93
N ALA A 120 0.72 13.27 -6.15
CA ALA A 120 1.89 14.14 -6.18
C ALA A 120 2.57 14.19 -4.79
N ARG A 121 3.90 14.30 -4.80
CA ARG A 121 4.69 14.50 -3.58
C ARG A 121 4.21 15.72 -2.81
N PRO A 122 3.91 15.61 -1.50
CA PRO A 122 3.52 16.75 -0.69
C PRO A 122 4.65 17.78 -0.55
N GLU A 123 4.28 19.05 -0.48
CA GLU A 123 5.22 20.11 -0.13
C GLU A 123 5.73 19.92 1.31
N GLY A 124 7.00 20.27 1.54
CA GLY A 124 7.63 20.19 2.86
C GLY A 124 7.99 18.79 3.36
N LEU A 125 7.74 17.74 2.57
CA LEU A 125 8.17 16.39 2.93
C LEU A 125 9.71 16.31 2.98
N ASP A 126 10.25 15.64 4.00
CA ASP A 126 11.70 15.44 4.20
C ASP A 126 12.39 14.99 2.90
N HIS A 127 13.43 15.71 2.49
CA HIS A 127 14.18 15.43 1.26
C HIS A 127 14.84 14.04 1.22
N ARG A 128 15.04 13.40 2.36
CA ARG A 128 15.56 12.03 2.46
C ARG A 128 14.57 10.96 2.02
N ILE A 129 13.27 11.33 1.88
CA ILE A 129 12.23 10.41 1.44
C ILE A 129 12.14 10.49 -0.09
N GLU A 130 12.48 9.43 -0.77
CA GLU A 130 12.24 9.28 -2.20
C GLU A 130 10.75 9.03 -2.47
N TRP A 131 10.14 9.81 -3.37
CA TRP A 131 8.74 9.67 -3.76
C TRP A 131 8.64 9.00 -5.11
N LEU A 132 8.01 7.83 -5.17
CA LEU A 132 7.99 6.97 -6.35
C LEU A 132 6.57 6.54 -6.71
N PRO A 133 6.25 6.39 -8.01
CA PRO A 133 4.96 5.82 -8.43
C PRO A 133 4.92 4.29 -8.30
N GLU A 134 6.07 3.64 -8.22
CA GLU A 134 6.23 2.19 -8.12
C GLU A 134 7.36 1.85 -7.14
N PRO A 135 7.30 0.67 -6.47
CA PRO A 135 8.34 0.28 -5.54
C PRO A 135 9.69 0.09 -6.24
N PRO A 136 10.81 0.49 -5.58
CA PRO A 136 12.14 0.27 -6.12
C PRO A 136 12.46 -1.22 -6.22
N ARG A 137 13.40 -1.58 -7.10
CA ARG A 137 13.90 -2.95 -7.27
C ARG A 137 15.41 -2.93 -7.48
N PRO A 138 16.19 -3.76 -6.79
CA PRO A 138 15.81 -4.64 -5.66
C PRO A 138 15.54 -3.86 -4.37
N VAL A 139 14.91 -4.52 -3.38
CA VAL A 139 14.71 -4.02 -2.01
C VAL A 139 15.48 -4.90 -1.04
N THR A 140 16.33 -4.29 -0.21
CA THR A 140 17.01 -4.96 0.91
C THR A 140 16.56 -4.31 2.21
N GLY A 141 15.51 -4.82 2.82
CA GLY A 141 14.90 -4.22 4.00
C GLY A 141 13.45 -4.57 4.20
N LEU A 142 12.62 -3.59 4.50
CA LEU A 142 11.21 -3.75 4.79
C LEU A 142 10.35 -3.02 3.77
N LEU A 143 9.52 -3.77 3.04
CA LEU A 143 8.37 -3.22 2.32
C LEU A 143 7.16 -3.36 3.22
N PHE A 144 6.51 -2.26 3.52
CA PHE A 144 5.38 -2.17 4.42
C PHE A 144 4.17 -1.58 3.71
N ALA A 145 3.01 -2.21 3.85
CA ALA A 145 1.77 -1.78 3.23
C ALA A 145 0.69 -1.72 4.32
N ASN A 146 0.34 -0.51 4.75
CA ASN A 146 -0.73 -0.29 5.71
C ASN A 146 -2.00 0.14 4.98
N GLU A 147 -3.09 -0.61 5.20
CA GLU A 147 -4.41 -0.29 4.62
C GLU A 147 -4.35 -0.06 3.08
N TRP A 148 -3.54 -0.86 2.37
CA TRP A 148 -3.36 -0.72 0.92
C TRP A 148 -4.15 -1.72 0.11
N LEU A 149 -4.17 -3.00 0.53
CA LEU A 149 -4.72 -4.09 -0.31
C LEU A 149 -6.23 -3.98 -0.54
N ASP A 150 -6.96 -3.41 0.39
CA ASP A 150 -8.39 -3.10 0.28
C ASP A 150 -8.70 -2.00 -0.74
N ASN A 151 -7.68 -1.25 -1.15
CA ASN A 151 -7.77 -0.19 -2.15
C ASN A 151 -7.27 -0.60 -3.54
N VAL A 152 -6.85 -1.85 -3.70
CA VAL A 152 -6.40 -2.39 -4.99
C VAL A 152 -7.57 -3.06 -5.71
N PRO A 153 -8.03 -2.53 -6.85
CA PRO A 153 -9.08 -3.16 -7.62
C PRO A 153 -8.66 -4.52 -8.15
N VAL A 154 -9.29 -5.58 -7.65
CA VAL A 154 -9.00 -6.97 -8.01
C VAL A 154 -10.21 -7.64 -8.66
N GLU A 155 -9.96 -8.68 -9.45
CA GLU A 155 -11.03 -9.56 -9.90
C GLU A 155 -11.45 -10.47 -8.74
N VAL A 156 -12.75 -10.74 -8.65
CA VAL A 156 -13.31 -11.71 -7.73
C VAL A 156 -13.56 -13.00 -8.50
N ALA A 157 -13.05 -14.11 -7.99
CA ALA A 157 -13.26 -15.43 -8.55
C ALA A 157 -13.95 -16.31 -7.51
N GLN A 158 -14.85 -17.19 -7.99
CA GLN A 158 -15.51 -18.19 -7.19
C GLN A 158 -15.30 -19.56 -7.83
N THR A 159 -15.00 -20.57 -7.04
CA THR A 159 -15.01 -21.95 -7.50
C THR A 159 -16.44 -22.48 -7.46
N ASP A 160 -16.86 -23.16 -8.51
CA ASP A 160 -18.12 -23.90 -8.45
C ASP A 160 -17.98 -25.01 -7.40
N ALA A 161 -19.01 -25.16 -6.58
CA ALA A 161 -19.08 -26.32 -5.68
C ALA A 161 -19.19 -27.58 -6.52
N ALA A 162 -18.26 -28.50 -6.34
CA ALA A 162 -18.26 -29.81 -6.98
C ALA A 162 -19.39 -30.69 -6.42
#